data_951f5c53252b90bfba46fe830f754b52
#
_entry.id   951f5c53252b90bfba46fe830f754b52
#
_cell.length_a   1.000
_cell.length_b   1.000
_cell.length_c   1.000
_cell.angle_alpha   90.00
_cell.angle_beta   90.00
_cell.angle_gamma   90.00
#
_symmetry.space_group_name_H-M   'P 1'
#
loop_
_entity.id
_entity.type
_entity.pdbx_description
1 polymer ?
#
loop_
_entity_poly.entity_id
_entity_poly.type
_entity_poly.pdbx_seq_one_letter_code
_entity_poly.pdbx_strand_id
1 'polypeptide(L)'
;MERGAATRGKVAKAVAGAEAIEIKATIPNHQIRHALARFGLTADNDEERFIYFFDTPRLDLLGAGIIARARRVVGDAHDSTVKFRPVNPADVGPKWRKFRDFKIEADASETSLVKSASFSMPVAKGQIKRVAGGKKPISAIFTVEQEEFLTAIAGHKIDFRGLAVLGPLLAQRWRVVDPGCPWPITAELWKRGDGQRLMEVSIKAPAVQAAVAVGGFMAFLAEVGAERDKNQQTKTRWALDYYVAKLARPPARKAPAAKASVRKAPRQPARKSSSSAKPGLRPARKPA
;
A
#
# COMPACT_ATOMS: atom_id res chain seq x y z
N MET A 1 1.92 38.44 -13.51
CA MET A 1 3.24 37.76 -13.41
C MET A 1 3.76 37.63 -11.97
N GLU A 2 3.55 38.60 -11.10
CA GLU A 2 4.07 38.59 -9.71
C GLU A 2 3.56 37.46 -8.80
N ARG A 3 2.26 37.10 -8.87
CA ARG A 3 1.70 35.99 -8.07
C ARG A 3 2.37 34.65 -8.38
N GLY A 4 2.74 34.40 -9.63
CA GLY A 4 3.43 33.18 -10.04
C GLY A 4 4.88 33.10 -9.54
N ALA A 5 5.58 34.23 -9.47
CA ALA A 5 6.96 34.30 -8.95
C ALA A 5 6.99 34.08 -7.43
N ALA A 6 6.06 34.70 -6.69
CA ALA A 6 5.92 34.51 -5.25
C ALA A 6 5.60 33.07 -4.87
N THR A 7 4.73 32.38 -5.63
CA THR A 7 4.38 30.96 -5.43
C THR A 7 5.58 30.06 -5.70
N ARG A 8 6.33 30.30 -6.79
CA ARG A 8 7.56 29.56 -7.11
C ARG A 8 8.62 29.69 -6.02
N GLY A 9 8.84 30.90 -5.51
CA GLY A 9 9.77 31.13 -4.41
C GLY A 9 9.39 30.39 -3.12
N LYS A 10 8.11 30.36 -2.77
CA LYS A 10 7.59 29.60 -1.61
C LYS A 10 7.83 28.10 -1.75
N VAL A 11 7.54 27.53 -2.91
CA VAL A 11 7.77 26.10 -3.17
C VAL A 11 9.25 25.77 -3.13
N ALA A 12 10.11 26.56 -3.77
CA ALA A 12 11.56 26.34 -3.76
C ALA A 12 12.14 26.34 -2.33
N LYS A 13 11.72 27.27 -1.48
CA LYS A 13 12.11 27.31 -0.07
C LYS A 13 11.61 26.09 0.70
N ALA A 14 10.40 25.66 0.42
CA ALA A 14 9.78 24.53 1.12
C ALA A 14 10.43 23.18 0.77
N VAL A 15 11.01 23.02 -0.42
CA VAL A 15 11.73 21.79 -0.81
C VAL A 15 13.24 21.85 -0.54
N ALA A 16 13.75 22.94 -0.02
CA ALA A 16 15.19 23.09 0.23
C ALA A 16 15.74 21.95 1.09
N GLY A 17 16.85 21.34 0.64
CA GLY A 17 17.49 20.19 1.30
C GLY A 17 16.84 18.83 1.02
N ALA A 18 15.75 18.76 0.24
CA ALA A 18 15.21 17.53 -0.31
C ALA A 18 15.85 17.21 -1.66
N GLU A 19 15.96 15.93 -1.99
CA GLU A 19 16.48 15.44 -3.28
C GLU A 19 15.41 15.49 -4.36
N ALA A 20 14.18 15.16 -3.99
CA ALA A 20 13.04 15.10 -4.88
C ALA A 20 11.76 15.60 -4.19
N ILE A 21 10.79 15.96 -5.02
CA ILE A 21 9.41 16.18 -4.58
C ILE A 21 8.53 15.05 -5.12
N GLU A 22 7.70 14.49 -4.27
CA GLU A 22 6.61 13.58 -4.65
C GLU A 22 5.28 14.32 -4.50
N ILE A 23 4.59 14.50 -5.63
CA ILE A 23 3.32 15.24 -5.68
C ILE A 23 2.21 14.20 -5.79
N LYS A 24 1.24 14.26 -4.86
CA LYS A 24 0.20 13.26 -4.67
C LYS A 24 -1.18 13.85 -4.82
N ALA A 25 -2.07 13.06 -5.42
CA ALA A 25 -3.49 13.36 -5.49
C ALA A 25 -4.30 12.10 -5.14
N THR A 26 -5.18 12.21 -4.16
CA THR A 26 -6.16 11.16 -3.86
C THR A 26 -7.32 11.28 -4.83
N ILE A 27 -7.72 10.16 -5.42
CA ILE A 27 -8.85 10.08 -6.37
C ILE A 27 -10.10 9.67 -5.59
N PRO A 28 -11.23 10.39 -5.72
CA PRO A 28 -12.48 10.04 -5.07
C PRO A 28 -12.96 8.64 -5.46
N ASN A 29 -13.62 7.95 -4.53
CA ASN A 29 -14.06 6.57 -4.76
C ASN A 29 -14.94 6.39 -6.01
N HIS A 30 -15.80 7.35 -6.32
CA HIS A 30 -16.66 7.31 -7.52
C HIS A 30 -15.88 7.46 -8.82
N GLN A 31 -14.69 8.07 -8.79
CA GLN A 31 -13.79 8.28 -9.92
C GLN A 31 -12.78 7.15 -10.13
N ILE A 32 -12.61 6.22 -9.17
CA ILE A 32 -11.58 5.16 -9.27
C ILE A 32 -11.73 4.36 -10.57
N ARG A 33 -12.97 4.00 -10.95
CA ARG A 33 -13.19 3.21 -12.19
C ARG A 33 -12.77 3.99 -13.43
N HIS A 34 -13.10 5.28 -13.47
CA HIS A 34 -12.70 6.16 -14.57
C HIS A 34 -11.18 6.28 -14.65
N ALA A 35 -10.50 6.55 -13.53
CA ALA A 35 -9.05 6.67 -13.50
C ALA A 35 -8.35 5.36 -13.90
N LEU A 36 -8.83 4.19 -13.44
CA LEU A 36 -8.28 2.90 -13.86
C LEU A 36 -8.40 2.72 -15.38
N ALA A 37 -9.56 3.02 -15.98
CA ALA A 37 -9.77 2.91 -17.41
C ALA A 37 -8.92 3.92 -18.20
N ARG A 38 -8.87 5.19 -17.76
CA ARG A 38 -8.11 6.26 -18.43
C ARG A 38 -6.62 5.96 -18.51
N PHE A 39 -6.06 5.35 -17.48
CA PHE A 39 -4.65 4.98 -17.44
C PHE A 39 -4.36 3.53 -17.86
N GLY A 40 -5.35 2.77 -18.30
CA GLY A 40 -5.18 1.38 -18.73
C GLY A 40 -4.71 0.44 -17.61
N LEU A 41 -5.15 0.67 -16.36
CA LEU A 41 -4.70 -0.04 -15.18
C LEU A 41 -5.56 -1.29 -14.93
N THR A 42 -4.94 -2.46 -15.01
CA THR A 42 -5.59 -3.76 -14.83
C THR A 42 -4.83 -4.59 -13.79
N ALA A 43 -5.39 -5.74 -13.40
CA ALA A 43 -4.70 -6.68 -12.53
C ALA A 43 -3.54 -7.41 -13.25
N ASP A 44 -3.53 -7.39 -14.58
CA ASP A 44 -2.49 -8.09 -15.37
C ASP A 44 -1.20 -7.27 -15.49
N ASN A 45 -1.27 -5.96 -15.25
CA ASN A 45 -0.13 -5.05 -15.35
C ASN A 45 0.21 -4.37 -14.01
N ASP A 46 -0.34 -4.86 -12.88
CA ASP A 46 -0.04 -4.32 -11.57
C ASP A 46 1.17 -5.00 -10.90
N GLU A 47 1.69 -4.31 -9.91
CA GLU A 47 2.60 -4.86 -8.92
C GLU A 47 1.82 -5.05 -7.63
N GLU A 48 1.43 -6.30 -7.31
CA GLU A 48 0.70 -6.61 -6.10
C GLU A 48 1.60 -6.58 -4.87
N ARG A 49 1.15 -5.89 -3.83
CA ARG A 49 1.87 -5.72 -2.57
C ARG A 49 0.97 -5.99 -1.37
N PHE A 50 1.56 -6.59 -0.34
CA PHE A 50 0.97 -6.68 0.99
C PHE A 50 1.76 -5.80 1.93
N ILE A 51 1.11 -4.78 2.46
CA ILE A 51 1.73 -3.77 3.31
C ILE A 51 1.38 -4.07 4.76
N TYR A 52 2.39 -4.05 5.61
CA TYR A 52 2.28 -4.20 7.06
C TYR A 52 2.88 -2.97 7.72
N PHE A 53 2.13 -2.36 8.62
CA PHE A 53 2.62 -1.30 9.47
C PHE A 53 2.88 -1.83 10.87
N PHE A 54 3.75 -1.15 11.60
CA PHE A 54 4.12 -1.48 12.96
C PHE A 54 3.96 -0.22 13.80
N ASP A 55 3.02 -0.24 14.73
CA ASP A 55 2.73 0.89 15.63
C ASP A 55 2.09 0.34 16.91
N THR A 56 2.00 1.17 17.94
CA THR A 56 1.21 0.81 19.12
C THR A 56 -0.29 0.86 18.77
N PRO A 57 -1.16 0.22 19.57
CA PRO A 57 -2.60 0.33 19.41
C PRO A 57 -3.13 1.77 19.52
N ARG A 58 -2.35 2.71 20.05
CA ARG A 58 -2.69 4.14 20.14
C ARG A 58 -2.09 4.97 19.03
N LEU A 59 -1.32 4.36 18.10
CA LEU A 59 -0.60 5.04 17.03
C LEU A 59 0.44 6.04 17.56
N ASP A 60 1.17 5.67 18.60
CA ASP A 60 2.16 6.54 19.23
C ASP A 60 3.31 6.88 18.26
N LEU A 61 3.74 5.92 17.40
CA LEU A 61 4.76 6.21 16.38
C LEU A 61 4.24 7.18 15.34
N LEU A 62 3.03 6.97 14.82
CA LEU A 62 2.41 7.88 13.86
C LEU A 62 2.23 9.27 14.48
N GLY A 63 1.82 9.34 15.75
CA GLY A 63 1.70 10.59 16.52
C GLY A 63 3.03 11.34 16.63
N ALA A 64 4.14 10.62 16.76
CA ALA A 64 5.50 11.16 16.76
C ALA A 64 6.07 11.41 15.36
N GLY A 65 5.28 11.26 14.29
CA GLY A 65 5.73 11.43 12.91
C GLY A 65 6.53 10.27 12.34
N ILE A 66 6.56 9.13 13.03
CA ILE A 66 7.30 7.93 12.63
C ILE A 66 6.38 6.95 11.92
N ILE A 67 6.84 6.38 10.81
CA ILE A 67 6.17 5.30 10.09
C ILE A 67 7.14 4.13 9.98
N ALA A 68 6.82 3.02 10.63
CA ALA A 68 7.53 1.76 10.49
C ALA A 68 6.68 0.80 9.63
N ARG A 69 7.22 0.31 8.53
CA ARG A 69 6.48 -0.43 7.51
C ARG A 69 7.31 -1.55 6.89
N ALA A 70 6.65 -2.66 6.51
CA ALA A 70 7.23 -3.66 5.62
C ALA A 70 6.30 -3.92 4.43
N ARG A 71 6.88 -4.23 3.27
CA ARG A 71 6.15 -4.58 2.05
C ARG A 71 6.59 -5.94 1.54
N ARG A 72 5.65 -6.83 1.40
CA ARG A 72 5.82 -8.07 0.67
C ARG A 72 5.32 -7.84 -0.75
N VAL A 73 6.22 -7.80 -1.71
CA VAL A 73 5.91 -7.64 -3.12
C VAL A 73 5.78 -9.03 -3.75
N VAL A 74 4.77 -9.24 -4.57
CA VAL A 74 4.57 -10.51 -5.29
C VAL A 74 5.51 -10.53 -6.50
N GLY A 75 6.33 -11.56 -6.59
CA GLY A 75 7.30 -11.70 -7.69
C GLY A 75 8.56 -10.84 -7.61
N ASP A 76 8.72 -10.03 -6.55
CA ASP A 76 9.85 -9.11 -6.42
C ASP A 76 10.41 -9.09 -4.98
N ALA A 77 11.47 -8.30 -4.78
CA ALA A 77 12.14 -8.13 -3.51
C ALA A 77 11.23 -7.45 -2.47
N HIS A 78 11.32 -7.95 -1.25
CA HIS A 78 10.62 -7.41 -0.11
C HIS A 78 11.45 -6.34 0.58
N ASP A 79 10.82 -5.37 1.21
CA ASP A 79 11.50 -4.31 1.94
C ASP A 79 10.85 -3.97 3.28
N SER A 80 11.66 -3.39 4.15
CA SER A 80 11.23 -2.61 5.31
C SER A 80 11.56 -1.13 5.07
N THR A 81 10.76 -0.24 5.61
CA THR A 81 11.00 1.21 5.55
C THR A 81 10.69 1.81 6.91
N VAL A 82 11.61 2.60 7.40
CA VAL A 82 11.36 3.56 8.48
C VAL A 82 11.34 4.95 7.87
N LYS A 83 10.30 5.74 8.18
CA LYS A 83 10.11 7.09 7.65
C LYS A 83 9.78 8.04 8.77
N PHE A 84 10.39 9.21 8.76
CA PHE A 84 10.16 10.28 9.71
C PHE A 84 9.65 11.53 9.01
N ARG A 85 8.58 12.15 9.52
CA ARG A 85 7.99 13.38 9.00
C ARG A 85 7.14 14.11 10.06
N PRO A 86 7.17 15.47 10.15
CA PRO A 86 8.04 16.34 9.35
C PRO A 86 9.50 16.22 9.78
N VAL A 87 10.44 16.48 8.86
CA VAL A 87 11.85 16.52 9.17
C VAL A 87 12.46 17.81 8.63
N ASN A 88 13.36 18.43 9.40
CA ASN A 88 14.26 19.42 8.87
C ASN A 88 15.51 18.71 8.32
N PRO A 89 15.83 18.81 7.03
CA PRO A 89 16.98 18.14 6.45
C PRO A 89 18.33 18.49 7.11
N ALA A 90 18.44 19.64 7.76
CA ALA A 90 19.65 20.04 8.48
C ALA A 90 19.89 19.22 9.75
N ASP A 91 18.82 18.68 10.36
CA ASP A 91 18.91 17.87 11.58
C ASP A 91 19.29 16.41 11.28
N VAL A 92 19.30 16.03 9.99
CA VAL A 92 19.64 14.68 9.56
C VAL A 92 21.15 14.55 9.37
N GLY A 93 21.78 13.83 10.27
CA GLY A 93 23.24 13.61 10.27
C GLY A 93 23.77 13.07 8.94
N PRO A 94 24.98 13.49 8.53
CA PRO A 94 25.56 13.16 7.22
C PRO A 94 25.80 11.66 7.03
N LYS A 95 25.94 10.89 8.10
CA LYS A 95 26.17 9.44 8.03
C LYS A 95 25.03 8.71 7.29
N TRP A 96 23.80 9.16 7.42
CA TRP A 96 22.61 8.52 6.82
C TRP A 96 22.56 8.73 5.32
N ARG A 97 23.01 9.89 4.84
CA ARG A 97 23.03 10.25 3.41
C ARG A 97 24.00 9.38 2.58
N LYS A 98 24.88 8.61 3.25
CA LYS A 98 25.80 7.68 2.60
C LYS A 98 25.14 6.35 2.19
N PHE A 99 23.99 6.03 2.77
CA PHE A 99 23.27 4.83 2.41
C PHE A 99 22.46 5.06 1.13
N ARG A 100 22.60 4.15 0.17
CA ARG A 100 21.93 4.21 -1.14
C ARG A 100 20.40 4.33 -1.02
N ASP A 101 19.82 3.61 -0.04
CA ASP A 101 18.39 3.50 0.13
C ASP A 101 17.84 4.46 1.21
N PHE A 102 18.66 5.45 1.61
CA PHE A 102 18.24 6.58 2.40
C PHE A 102 17.86 7.75 1.48
N LYS A 103 16.77 8.46 1.81
CA LYS A 103 16.25 9.58 1.00
C LYS A 103 15.64 10.66 1.86
N ILE A 104 15.86 11.92 1.47
CA ILE A 104 15.10 13.06 1.96
C ILE A 104 14.25 13.59 0.82
N GLU A 105 12.94 13.51 0.97
CA GLU A 105 11.97 13.89 -0.06
C GLU A 105 10.96 14.89 0.51
N ALA A 106 10.45 15.76 -0.36
CA ALA A 106 9.31 16.58 -0.06
C ALA A 106 8.05 15.86 -0.55
N ASP A 107 7.12 15.60 0.35
CA ASP A 107 5.79 15.07 0.04
C ASP A 107 4.83 16.25 -0.14
N ALA A 108 4.36 16.51 -1.32
CA ALA A 108 3.39 17.55 -1.62
C ALA A 108 2.02 16.96 -1.90
N SER A 109 1.00 17.49 -1.22
CA SER A 109 -0.41 17.32 -1.54
C SER A 109 -0.99 18.70 -1.86
N GLU A 110 -2.28 18.77 -2.16
CA GLU A 110 -2.94 20.04 -2.43
C GLU A 110 -2.84 21.04 -1.25
N THR A 111 -2.89 20.51 -0.04
CA THR A 111 -3.01 21.33 1.19
C THR A 111 -1.74 21.38 2.03
N SER A 112 -0.74 20.54 1.71
CA SER A 112 0.48 20.45 2.52
C SER A 112 1.71 20.12 1.68
N LEU A 113 2.84 20.65 2.13
CA LEU A 113 4.16 20.27 1.66
C LEU A 113 5.02 19.96 2.90
N VAL A 114 5.41 18.70 3.03
CA VAL A 114 6.11 18.20 4.22
C VAL A 114 7.36 17.46 3.79
N LYS A 115 8.51 17.78 4.39
CA LYS A 115 9.74 17.01 4.17
C LYS A 115 9.78 15.78 5.04
N SER A 116 10.32 14.70 4.49
CA SER A 116 10.45 13.40 5.15
C SER A 116 11.82 12.80 4.90
N ALA A 117 12.35 12.10 5.89
CA ALA A 117 13.51 11.23 5.75
C ALA A 117 13.05 9.77 5.81
N SER A 118 13.47 8.96 4.86
CA SER A 118 13.12 7.54 4.79
C SER A 118 14.33 6.68 4.56
N PHE A 119 14.37 5.54 5.25
CA PHE A 119 15.42 4.57 5.11
C PHE A 119 14.81 3.20 4.84
N SER A 120 15.04 2.66 3.64
CA SER A 120 14.51 1.37 3.20
C SER A 120 15.63 0.33 3.17
N MET A 121 15.31 -0.91 3.57
CA MET A 121 16.25 -2.03 3.55
C MET A 121 15.55 -3.28 3.00
N PRO A 122 16.27 -4.16 2.30
CA PRO A 122 15.71 -5.42 1.83
C PRO A 122 15.35 -6.34 3.01
N VAL A 123 14.27 -7.11 2.85
CA VAL A 123 13.82 -8.10 3.84
C VAL A 123 13.83 -9.49 3.21
N ALA A 124 14.41 -10.45 3.90
CA ALA A 124 14.51 -11.83 3.42
C ALA A 124 13.13 -12.47 3.17
N LYS A 125 13.05 -13.29 2.12
CA LYS A 125 11.83 -14.01 1.72
C LYS A 125 11.23 -14.77 2.90
N GLY A 126 9.92 -14.61 3.10
CA GLY A 126 9.16 -15.26 4.16
C GLY A 126 9.29 -14.60 5.55
N GLN A 127 10.24 -13.66 5.77
CA GLN A 127 10.44 -13.04 7.08
C GLN A 127 9.22 -12.22 7.52
N ILE A 128 8.66 -11.40 6.63
CA ILE A 128 7.44 -10.62 6.92
C ILE A 128 6.29 -11.54 7.33
N LYS A 129 6.09 -12.67 6.63
CA LYS A 129 5.04 -13.65 7.00
C LYS A 129 5.29 -14.28 8.37
N ARG A 130 6.55 -14.58 8.74
CA ARG A 130 6.89 -15.13 10.05
C ARG A 130 6.62 -14.14 11.19
N VAL A 131 6.95 -12.86 10.97
CA VAL A 131 6.65 -11.80 11.94
C VAL A 131 5.14 -11.56 12.05
N ALA A 132 4.45 -11.43 10.94
CA ALA A 132 3.00 -11.24 10.91
C ALA A 132 2.22 -12.41 11.55
N GLY A 133 2.77 -13.62 11.49
CA GLY A 133 2.23 -14.82 12.14
C GLY A 133 2.72 -15.05 13.58
N GLY A 134 3.40 -14.08 14.20
CA GLY A 134 3.89 -14.18 15.58
C GLY A 134 5.07 -15.15 15.80
N LYS A 135 5.68 -15.68 14.72
CA LYS A 135 6.78 -16.66 14.80
C LYS A 135 8.16 -15.99 14.96
N LYS A 136 8.25 -14.69 14.80
CA LYS A 136 9.44 -13.86 15.01
C LYS A 136 9.02 -12.50 15.58
N PRO A 137 9.89 -11.85 16.37
CA PRO A 137 9.61 -10.51 16.88
C PRO A 137 9.60 -9.48 15.75
N ILE A 138 8.92 -8.35 15.97
CA ILE A 138 8.80 -7.25 14.99
C ILE A 138 10.18 -6.65 14.67
N SER A 139 11.08 -6.57 15.65
CA SER A 139 12.47 -6.11 15.46
C SER A 139 13.21 -6.90 14.37
N ALA A 140 12.86 -8.16 14.13
CA ALA A 140 13.49 -8.94 13.06
C ALA A 140 13.21 -8.40 11.64
N ILE A 141 12.28 -7.45 11.46
CA ILE A 141 12.00 -6.80 10.17
C ILE A 141 13.01 -5.71 9.84
N PHE A 142 13.54 -5.05 10.87
CA PHE A 142 14.39 -3.86 10.71
C PHE A 142 15.85 -4.23 10.91
N THR A 143 16.74 -3.49 10.21
CA THR A 143 18.19 -3.64 10.41
C THR A 143 18.66 -2.77 11.58
N VAL A 144 19.87 -3.05 12.06
CA VAL A 144 20.49 -2.25 13.13
C VAL A 144 20.60 -0.79 12.71
N GLU A 145 20.94 -0.51 11.46
CA GLU A 145 21.05 0.84 10.93
C GLU A 145 19.69 1.56 10.90
N GLN A 146 18.60 0.85 10.62
CA GLN A 146 17.26 1.41 10.69
C GLN A 146 16.84 1.73 12.13
N GLU A 147 17.18 0.87 13.08
CA GLU A 147 16.95 1.11 14.52
C GLU A 147 17.78 2.29 15.04
N GLU A 148 19.05 2.39 14.65
CA GLU A 148 19.90 3.53 14.97
C GLU A 148 19.37 4.84 14.37
N PHE A 149 18.90 4.80 13.12
CA PHE A 149 18.30 5.97 12.47
C PHE A 149 17.06 6.45 13.23
N LEU A 150 16.16 5.55 13.58
CA LEU A 150 14.98 5.88 14.37
C LEU A 150 15.37 6.48 15.73
N THR A 151 16.34 5.89 16.43
CA THR A 151 16.84 6.37 17.73
C THR A 151 17.44 7.77 17.61
N ALA A 152 18.25 8.00 16.55
CA ALA A 152 18.91 9.30 16.35
C ALA A 152 17.91 10.43 16.11
N ILE A 153 16.82 10.17 15.39
CA ILE A 153 15.83 11.20 15.04
C ILE A 153 14.75 11.33 16.12
N ALA A 154 14.31 10.23 16.73
CA ALA A 154 13.33 10.27 17.81
C ALA A 154 13.90 10.77 19.15
N GLY A 155 15.22 10.78 19.30
CA GLY A 155 15.90 11.14 20.55
C GLY A 155 15.83 10.04 21.64
N HIS A 156 15.20 8.92 21.35
CA HIS A 156 15.11 7.77 22.26
C HIS A 156 14.96 6.46 21.48
N LYS A 157 15.31 5.34 22.12
CA LYS A 157 15.19 4.01 21.52
C LYS A 157 13.71 3.61 21.42
N ILE A 158 13.30 3.14 20.22
CA ILE A 158 11.95 2.60 20.00
C ILE A 158 11.88 1.17 20.55
N ASP A 159 10.90 0.89 21.42
CA ASP A 159 10.63 -0.46 21.91
C ASP A 159 9.70 -1.20 20.95
N PHE A 160 10.27 -2.04 20.10
CA PHE A 160 9.49 -2.85 19.13
C PHE A 160 8.58 -3.91 19.78
N ARG A 161 8.77 -4.23 21.08
CA ARG A 161 7.92 -5.20 21.80
C ARG A 161 6.53 -4.66 22.08
N GLY A 162 6.40 -3.34 22.22
CA GLY A 162 5.12 -2.65 22.41
C GLY A 162 4.32 -2.44 21.12
N LEU A 163 4.88 -2.80 19.96
CA LEU A 163 4.22 -2.60 18.68
C LEU A 163 3.32 -3.77 18.30
N ALA A 164 2.25 -3.46 17.60
CA ALA A 164 1.35 -4.42 16.96
C ALA A 164 1.62 -4.49 15.44
N VAL A 165 1.29 -5.62 14.84
CA VAL A 165 1.28 -5.78 13.37
C VAL A 165 -0.07 -5.31 12.84
N LEU A 166 -0.07 -4.22 12.07
CA LEU A 166 -1.24 -3.59 11.48
C LEU A 166 -1.27 -3.89 9.97
N GLY A 167 -2.01 -4.92 9.60
CA GLY A 167 -2.03 -5.41 8.21
C GLY A 167 -2.52 -6.86 8.12
N PRO A 168 -2.39 -7.54 6.95
CA PRO A 168 -1.92 -6.98 5.69
C PRO A 168 -2.93 -6.05 5.00
N LEU A 169 -2.46 -4.98 4.43
CA LEU A 169 -3.21 -4.16 3.49
C LEU A 169 -2.83 -4.57 2.08
N LEU A 170 -3.81 -4.90 1.24
CA LEU A 170 -3.57 -5.18 -0.17
C LEU A 170 -3.40 -3.86 -0.93
N ALA A 171 -2.32 -3.76 -1.69
CA ALA A 171 -2.06 -2.64 -2.58
C ALA A 171 -1.70 -3.14 -3.98
N GLN A 172 -2.30 -2.54 -4.99
CA GLN A 172 -1.94 -2.67 -6.39
C GLN A 172 -1.21 -1.40 -6.80
N ARG A 173 -0.10 -1.52 -7.51
CA ARG A 173 0.70 -0.40 -7.95
C ARG A 173 1.00 -0.53 -9.43
N TRP A 174 0.88 0.59 -10.13
CA TRP A 174 1.21 0.71 -11.55
C TRP A 174 2.19 1.83 -11.77
N ARG A 175 3.00 1.68 -12.80
CA ARG A 175 3.82 2.75 -13.36
C ARG A 175 3.27 3.08 -14.74
N VAL A 176 2.95 4.35 -14.94
CA VAL A 176 2.35 4.85 -16.18
C VAL A 176 3.25 5.90 -16.78
N VAL A 177 3.44 5.83 -18.09
CA VAL A 177 4.02 6.90 -18.88
C VAL A 177 2.90 7.44 -19.77
N ASP A 178 2.61 8.72 -19.66
CA ASP A 178 1.58 9.39 -20.46
C ASP A 178 2.23 10.56 -21.19
N PRO A 179 2.02 10.74 -22.51
CA PRO A 179 2.61 11.83 -23.28
C PRO A 179 2.27 13.23 -22.76
N GLY A 180 1.11 13.39 -22.12
CA GLY A 180 0.68 14.64 -21.49
C GLY A 180 1.36 14.95 -20.16
N CYS A 181 2.13 14.00 -19.57
CA CYS A 181 2.83 14.20 -18.32
C CYS A 181 4.33 13.89 -18.47
N PRO A 182 5.23 14.90 -18.32
CA PRO A 182 6.66 14.68 -18.52
C PRO A 182 7.33 13.85 -17.40
N TRP A 183 6.62 13.54 -16.34
CA TRP A 183 7.10 12.70 -15.25
C TRP A 183 6.39 11.36 -15.22
N PRO A 184 7.10 10.25 -14.93
CA PRO A 184 6.46 8.96 -14.73
C PRO A 184 5.41 9.02 -13.62
N ILE A 185 4.21 8.54 -13.92
CA ILE A 185 3.10 8.52 -12.97
C ILE A 185 3.13 7.20 -12.21
N THR A 186 2.94 7.26 -10.91
CA THR A 186 2.65 6.09 -10.07
C THR A 186 1.19 6.14 -9.65
N ALA A 187 0.43 5.10 -9.95
CA ALA A 187 -0.91 4.90 -9.44
C ALA A 187 -0.88 3.79 -8.39
N GLU A 188 -1.54 3.98 -7.26
CA GLU A 188 -1.68 2.98 -6.22
C GLU A 188 -3.14 2.86 -5.78
N LEU A 189 -3.67 1.65 -5.78
CA LEU A 189 -4.99 1.33 -5.25
C LEU A 189 -4.84 0.47 -4.00
N TRP A 190 -5.19 1.03 -2.86
CA TRP A 190 -5.17 0.35 -1.57
C TRP A 190 -6.56 -0.19 -1.23
N LYS A 191 -6.61 -1.43 -0.74
CA LYS A 191 -7.85 -2.12 -0.37
C LYS A 191 -7.78 -2.60 1.06
N ARG A 192 -8.72 -2.18 1.90
CA ARG A 192 -8.87 -2.65 3.27
C ARG A 192 -9.73 -3.91 3.32
N GLY A 193 -9.62 -4.65 4.43
CA GLY A 193 -10.38 -5.88 4.63
C GLY A 193 -11.90 -5.69 4.80
N ASP A 194 -12.37 -4.44 4.97
CA ASP A 194 -13.80 -4.07 4.98
C ASP A 194 -14.34 -3.72 3.59
N GLY A 195 -13.54 -3.91 2.54
CA GLY A 195 -13.91 -3.60 1.17
C GLY A 195 -13.69 -2.15 0.74
N GLN A 196 -13.35 -1.25 1.67
CA GLN A 196 -13.06 0.15 1.33
C GLN A 196 -11.76 0.26 0.52
N ARG A 197 -11.74 1.22 -0.39
CA ARG A 197 -10.62 1.46 -1.30
C ARG A 197 -10.19 2.91 -1.24
N LEU A 198 -8.92 3.15 -1.47
CA LEU A 198 -8.34 4.48 -1.66
C LEU A 198 -7.37 4.40 -2.82
N MET A 199 -7.53 5.27 -3.81
CA MET A 199 -6.62 5.41 -4.93
C MET A 199 -5.85 6.72 -4.83
N GLU A 200 -4.55 6.63 -5.05
CA GLU A 200 -3.67 7.79 -5.14
C GLU A 200 -2.90 7.72 -6.45
N VAL A 201 -2.80 8.83 -7.13
CA VAL A 201 -1.87 9.03 -8.25
C VAL A 201 -0.79 10.02 -7.83
N SER A 202 0.44 9.78 -8.24
CA SER A 202 1.58 10.62 -7.88
C SER A 202 2.60 10.68 -8.99
N ILE A 203 3.36 11.77 -9.00
CA ILE A 203 4.60 11.90 -9.77
C ILE A 203 5.76 12.17 -8.82
N LYS A 204 6.96 11.85 -9.27
CA LYS A 204 8.20 12.23 -8.59
C LYS A 204 9.05 13.06 -9.55
N ALA A 205 9.47 14.22 -9.09
CA ALA A 205 10.33 15.14 -9.83
C ALA A 205 11.54 15.57 -8.98
N PRO A 206 12.67 15.94 -9.60
CA PRO A 206 13.78 16.58 -8.88
C PRO A 206 13.29 17.82 -8.12
N ALA A 207 13.84 18.07 -6.93
CA ALA A 207 13.41 19.20 -6.10
C ALA A 207 13.54 20.55 -6.82
N VAL A 208 14.54 20.69 -7.71
CA VAL A 208 14.74 21.91 -8.53
C VAL A 208 13.59 22.16 -9.51
N GLN A 209 12.82 21.15 -9.87
CA GLN A 209 11.66 21.23 -10.76
C GLN A 209 10.33 21.37 -9.99
N ALA A 210 10.35 21.42 -8.67
CA ALA A 210 9.16 21.32 -7.83
C ALA A 210 8.02 22.27 -8.26
N ALA A 211 8.33 23.55 -8.52
CA ALA A 211 7.32 24.54 -8.87
C ALA A 211 6.63 24.26 -10.22
N VAL A 212 7.39 23.77 -11.20
CA VAL A 212 6.85 23.39 -12.51
C VAL A 212 6.07 22.06 -12.40
N ALA A 213 6.62 21.10 -11.64
CA ALA A 213 6.03 19.80 -11.47
C ALA A 213 4.65 19.86 -10.76
N VAL A 214 4.51 20.70 -9.73
CA VAL A 214 3.22 20.89 -9.03
C VAL A 214 2.16 21.43 -10.00
N GLY A 215 2.44 22.51 -10.72
CA GLY A 215 1.50 23.10 -11.65
C GLY A 215 1.18 22.17 -12.82
N GLY A 216 2.21 21.57 -13.42
CA GLY A 216 2.06 20.67 -14.58
C GLY A 216 1.26 19.42 -14.25
N PHE A 217 1.53 18.79 -13.10
CA PHE A 217 0.77 17.60 -12.71
C PHE A 217 -0.70 17.90 -12.39
N MET A 218 -0.98 19.04 -11.74
CA MET A 218 -2.37 19.44 -11.47
C MET A 218 -3.14 19.77 -12.75
N ALA A 219 -2.49 20.44 -13.71
CA ALA A 219 -3.08 20.69 -15.03
C ALA A 219 -3.36 19.39 -15.79
N PHE A 220 -2.39 18.46 -15.81
CA PHE A 220 -2.54 17.14 -16.39
C PHE A 220 -3.73 16.37 -15.78
N LEU A 221 -3.86 16.33 -14.47
CA LEU A 221 -4.98 15.63 -13.80
C LEU A 221 -6.35 16.24 -14.22
N ALA A 222 -6.43 17.57 -14.34
CA ALA A 222 -7.63 18.23 -14.80
C ALA A 222 -7.95 17.89 -16.27
N GLU A 223 -6.94 17.87 -17.15
CA GLU A 223 -7.08 17.54 -18.58
C GLU A 223 -7.59 16.10 -18.77
N VAL A 224 -7.06 15.14 -18.03
CA VAL A 224 -7.50 13.74 -18.11
C VAL A 224 -8.81 13.46 -17.35
N GLY A 225 -9.44 14.48 -16.79
CA GLY A 225 -10.70 14.35 -16.05
C GLY A 225 -10.57 13.57 -14.74
N ALA A 226 -9.36 13.48 -14.17
CA ALA A 226 -9.14 12.87 -12.86
C ALA A 226 -9.40 13.89 -11.75
N GLU A 227 -10.63 13.90 -11.24
CA GLU A 227 -10.96 14.73 -10.09
C GLU A 227 -10.14 14.33 -8.87
N ARG A 228 -9.86 15.31 -8.02
CA ARG A 228 -9.17 15.11 -6.75
C ARG A 228 -10.19 15.11 -5.61
N ASP A 229 -9.98 14.23 -4.63
CA ASP A 229 -10.80 14.24 -3.43
C ASP A 229 -10.56 15.55 -2.65
N LYS A 230 -11.63 16.23 -2.30
CA LYS A 230 -11.56 17.47 -1.48
C LYS A 230 -11.08 17.17 -0.06
N ASN A 231 -11.36 15.95 0.44
CA ASN A 231 -10.95 15.48 1.76
C ASN A 231 -9.67 14.64 1.63
N GLN A 232 -8.53 15.30 1.42
CA GLN A 232 -7.23 14.64 1.27
C GLN A 232 -6.77 14.02 2.60
N GLN A 233 -7.02 12.72 2.78
CA GLN A 233 -6.47 11.94 3.88
C GLN A 233 -5.24 11.18 3.41
N THR A 234 -4.16 11.13 4.22
CA THR A 234 -2.99 10.33 3.85
C THR A 234 -3.32 8.85 3.87
N LYS A 235 -2.87 8.09 2.85
CA LYS A 235 -3.04 6.63 2.77
C LYS A 235 -2.66 5.92 4.08
N THR A 236 -1.55 6.34 4.69
CA THR A 236 -1.06 5.74 5.94
C THR A 236 -2.06 5.92 7.07
N ARG A 237 -2.55 7.12 7.29
CA ARG A 237 -3.54 7.40 8.35
C ARG A 237 -4.82 6.62 8.11
N TRP A 238 -5.34 6.64 6.87
CA TRP A 238 -6.53 5.90 6.46
C TRP A 238 -6.41 4.38 6.73
N ALA A 239 -5.24 3.79 6.48
CA ALA A 239 -5.00 2.38 6.75
C ALA A 239 -4.87 2.09 8.25
N LEU A 240 -4.11 2.89 8.98
CA LEU A 240 -3.81 2.67 10.39
C LEU A 240 -5.07 2.81 11.25
N ASP A 241 -5.90 3.82 11.02
CA ASP A 241 -7.17 4.01 11.74
C ASP A 241 -8.07 2.77 11.63
N TYR A 242 -8.13 2.14 10.46
CA TYR A 242 -8.88 0.90 10.26
C TYR A 242 -8.32 -0.27 11.08
N TYR A 243 -7.00 -0.48 11.03
CA TYR A 243 -6.40 -1.63 11.72
C TYR A 243 -6.44 -1.49 13.24
N VAL A 244 -6.27 -0.28 13.77
CA VAL A 244 -6.43 -0.03 15.20
C VAL A 244 -7.87 -0.27 15.64
N ALA A 245 -8.85 0.24 14.90
CA ALA A 245 -10.25 -0.04 15.18
C ALA A 245 -10.58 -1.55 15.12
N LYS A 246 -9.91 -2.30 14.23
CA LYS A 246 -10.02 -3.75 14.16
C LYS A 246 -9.39 -4.46 15.35
N LEU A 247 -8.24 -3.99 15.87
CA LEU A 247 -7.62 -4.53 17.08
C LEU A 247 -8.51 -4.33 18.31
N ALA A 248 -9.19 -3.20 18.42
CA ALA A 248 -10.07 -2.86 19.54
C ALA A 248 -11.36 -3.68 19.56
N ARG A 249 -11.73 -4.34 18.45
CA ARG A 249 -12.93 -5.19 18.40
C ARG A 249 -12.64 -6.55 19.04
N PRO A 250 -13.48 -7.02 20.00
CA PRO A 250 -13.33 -8.38 20.50
C PRO A 250 -13.44 -9.39 19.36
N PRO A 251 -12.70 -10.50 19.41
CA PRO A 251 -12.79 -11.53 18.36
C PRO A 251 -14.25 -11.95 18.22
N ALA A 252 -14.75 -11.93 16.97
CA ALA A 252 -16.11 -12.36 16.68
C ALA A 252 -16.27 -13.78 17.26
N ARG A 253 -17.25 -13.98 18.16
CA ARG A 253 -17.61 -15.30 18.68
C ARG A 253 -17.87 -16.18 17.45
N LYS A 254 -17.07 -17.22 17.27
CA LYS A 254 -17.37 -18.24 16.25
C LYS A 254 -18.77 -18.71 16.53
N ALA A 255 -19.69 -18.50 15.57
CA ALA A 255 -21.03 -19.05 15.67
C ALA A 255 -20.87 -20.58 15.91
N PRO A 256 -21.59 -21.18 16.86
CA PRO A 256 -21.53 -22.62 17.07
C PRO A 256 -21.89 -23.27 15.74
N ALA A 257 -21.01 -24.17 15.28
CA ALA A 257 -21.25 -24.95 14.06
C ALA A 257 -22.64 -25.58 14.19
N ALA A 258 -23.57 -25.19 13.33
CA ALA A 258 -24.89 -25.78 13.25
C ALA A 258 -24.68 -27.30 13.02
N LYS A 259 -25.03 -28.09 14.03
CA LYS A 259 -25.06 -29.56 13.88
C LYS A 259 -26.04 -29.85 12.76
N ALA A 260 -25.51 -30.24 11.59
CA ALA A 260 -26.33 -30.74 10.51
C ALA A 260 -27.08 -31.98 11.02
N SER A 261 -28.35 -31.83 11.31
CA SER A 261 -29.23 -32.94 11.59
C SER A 261 -29.42 -33.69 10.29
N VAL A 262 -28.74 -34.82 10.16
CA VAL A 262 -28.97 -35.78 9.08
C VAL A 262 -30.38 -36.34 9.26
N ARG A 263 -31.35 -35.73 8.61
CA ARG A 263 -32.66 -36.33 8.42
C ARG A 263 -32.49 -37.54 7.51
N LYS A 264 -32.57 -38.75 8.11
CA LYS A 264 -32.68 -39.99 7.36
C LYS A 264 -33.89 -39.87 6.42
N ALA A 265 -33.65 -39.95 5.14
CA ALA A 265 -34.71 -40.11 4.14
C ALA A 265 -35.42 -41.48 4.33
N PRO A 266 -36.76 -41.57 4.15
CA PRO A 266 -37.48 -42.81 4.25
C PRO A 266 -37.10 -43.76 3.10
N ARG A 267 -36.81 -45.03 3.45
CA ARG A 267 -36.52 -46.10 2.49
C ARG A 267 -37.77 -46.37 1.64
N GLN A 268 -37.65 -46.20 0.33
CA GLN A 268 -38.63 -46.75 -0.64
C GLN A 268 -38.49 -48.28 -0.74
N PRO A 269 -39.60 -49.02 -0.85
CA PRO A 269 -39.54 -50.51 -1.02
C PRO A 269 -39.10 -50.88 -2.44
N ALA A 270 -38.28 -51.94 -2.51
CA ALA A 270 -37.70 -52.46 -3.72
C ALA A 270 -38.79 -52.99 -4.69
N ARG A 271 -38.81 -52.50 -5.92
CA ARG A 271 -39.57 -53.09 -7.04
C ARG A 271 -38.79 -54.29 -7.61
N LYS A 272 -39.44 -55.42 -7.64
CA LYS A 272 -38.97 -56.67 -8.29
C LYS A 272 -38.84 -56.44 -9.79
N SER A 273 -37.66 -56.73 -10.34
CA SER A 273 -37.40 -56.81 -11.78
C SER A 273 -37.77 -58.17 -12.33
N SER A 274 -38.62 -58.22 -13.34
CA SER A 274 -38.83 -59.37 -14.20
C SER A 274 -37.88 -59.30 -15.40
N SER A 275 -37.27 -60.49 -15.66
CA SER A 275 -36.36 -60.78 -16.75
C SER A 275 -37.03 -60.87 -18.10
N SER A 276 -36.38 -60.42 -19.19
CA SER A 276 -36.38 -61.19 -20.46
C SER A 276 -35.33 -60.67 -21.46
N ALA A 277 -34.46 -61.58 -21.83
CA ALA A 277 -33.96 -61.96 -23.17
C ALA A 277 -33.13 -60.94 -24.01
N LYS A 278 -31.88 -61.33 -24.23
CA LYS A 278 -31.05 -61.04 -25.42
C LYS A 278 -31.65 -61.70 -26.69
N PRO A 279 -31.29 -61.25 -27.94
CA PRO A 279 -30.02 -61.54 -28.60
C PRO A 279 -29.53 -60.35 -29.49
N GLY A 280 -28.27 -60.10 -29.85
CA GLY A 280 -27.34 -60.88 -30.54
C GLY A 280 -26.72 -60.14 -31.71
N LEU A 281 -25.35 -60.11 -31.83
CA LEU A 281 -24.52 -60.08 -33.05
C LEU A 281 -24.52 -58.75 -33.89
N ARG A 282 -23.45 -58.23 -34.39
CA ARG A 282 -22.03 -58.52 -34.64
C ARG A 282 -21.36 -57.24 -35.26
N PRO A 283 -20.05 -57.19 -35.46
CA PRO A 283 -19.27 -55.98 -35.64
C PRO A 283 -18.82 -55.78 -37.10
N ALA A 284 -18.14 -54.65 -37.35
CA ALA A 284 -17.15 -54.30 -38.38
C ALA A 284 -17.41 -52.89 -38.96
N ARG A 285 -16.50 -52.04 -39.33
CA ARG A 285 -15.11 -52.02 -39.76
C ARG A 285 -14.66 -50.55 -39.81
N LYS A 286 -13.41 -50.28 -39.50
CA LYS A 286 -12.63 -49.21 -40.11
C LYS A 286 -12.49 -49.44 -41.62
N PRO A 287 -12.18 -48.50 -42.49
CA PRO A 287 -11.01 -47.60 -42.50
C PRO A 287 -11.34 -46.24 -43.08
N ALA A 288 -10.56 -45.27 -43.05
CA ALA A 288 -9.29 -44.86 -43.58
C ALA A 288 -8.87 -43.54 -42.88
#